data_873250a0c1b6fd36fdbecd9b7d01e3a4
#
_entry.id   873250a0c1b6fd36fdbecd9b7d01e3a4
#
_cell.length_a   1.000
_cell.length_b   1.000
_cell.length_c   1.000
_cell.angle_alpha   90.00
_cell.angle_beta   90.00
_cell.angle_gamma   90.00
#
_symmetry.space_group_name_H-M   'P 1'
#
loop_
_entity.id
_entity.type
_entity.pdbx_description
1 polymer ?
#
loop_
_entity_poly.entity_id
_entity_poly.type
_entity_poly.pdbx_seq_one_letter_code
_entity_poly.pdbx_strand_id
1 'polypeptide(L)'
;MATSPRSVSAKLGVQGHATVHALDAPASFEPELAALAGVRVERAVGGAVTFAIAFVTTRARLDALASALVAAADGDARLWFAYPKGSSKRYACEFNRDTGWDALGAAGYEPVSQVSIDEDWTALRFRKVEFIGVMTRSKLAPISAAGQAKARASSAKATPRAKAAAKPTRRPRG
;
A
#
# COMPACT_ATOMS: atom_id res chain seq x y z
N MET A 1 4.62 16.79 26.28
CA MET A 1 5.13 15.39 26.27
C MET A 1 5.47 15.01 24.85
N ALA A 2 6.71 14.76 24.56
CA ALA A 2 7.14 14.31 23.24
C ALA A 2 6.58 12.88 23.01
N THR A 3 5.74 12.73 22.01
CA THR A 3 5.24 11.41 21.59
C THR A 3 6.44 10.65 21.02
N SER A 4 6.86 9.57 21.68
CA SER A 4 7.91 8.70 21.16
C SER A 4 7.56 8.26 19.72
N PRO A 5 8.50 8.27 18.78
CA PRO A 5 8.23 7.85 17.43
C PRO A 5 7.72 6.39 17.44
N ARG A 6 6.61 6.14 16.75
CA ARG A 6 6.07 4.79 16.64
C ARG A 6 7.12 3.86 16.04
N SER A 7 7.28 2.67 16.61
CA SER A 7 8.15 1.64 16.03
C SER A 7 7.77 1.33 14.58
N VAL A 8 8.69 0.79 13.81
CA VAL A 8 8.43 0.41 12.40
C VAL A 8 7.33 -0.64 12.34
N SER A 9 7.36 -1.64 13.23
CA SER A 9 6.31 -2.66 13.33
C SER A 9 4.92 -2.07 13.60
N ALA A 10 4.82 -1.04 14.45
CA ALA A 10 3.56 -0.33 14.69
C ALA A 10 3.08 0.46 13.46
N LYS A 11 3.99 1.08 12.70
CA LYS A 11 3.67 1.78 11.44
C LYS A 11 3.20 0.81 10.36
N LEU A 12 3.80 -0.37 10.28
CA LEU A 12 3.40 -1.44 9.36
C LEU A 12 2.07 -2.08 9.76
N GLY A 13 1.65 -1.93 11.02
CA GLY A 13 0.41 -2.48 11.54
C GLY A 13 0.46 -3.99 11.77
N VAL A 14 1.57 -4.47 12.32
CA VAL A 14 1.76 -5.89 12.68
C VAL A 14 0.83 -6.33 13.81
N GLN A 15 0.37 -5.40 14.63
CA GLN A 15 -0.49 -5.69 15.79
C GLN A 15 -1.76 -6.44 15.38
N GLY A 16 -2.09 -7.49 16.14
CA GLY A 16 -3.27 -8.32 15.90
C GLY A 16 -3.04 -9.49 14.93
N HIS A 17 -1.86 -9.59 14.31
CA HIS A 17 -1.49 -10.72 13.47
C HIS A 17 -0.69 -11.75 14.28
N ALA A 18 -1.16 -13.00 14.29
CA ALA A 18 -0.46 -14.10 14.95
C ALA A 18 0.77 -14.58 14.15
N THR A 19 0.73 -14.40 12.83
CA THR A 19 1.80 -14.77 11.91
C THR A 19 2.15 -13.61 10.99
N VAL A 20 3.44 -13.38 10.82
CA VAL A 20 4.02 -12.41 9.91
C VAL A 20 4.92 -13.14 8.92
N HIS A 21 4.62 -13.01 7.63
CA HIS A 21 5.51 -13.49 6.57
C HIS A 21 6.52 -12.37 6.24
N ALA A 22 7.80 -12.61 6.56
CA ALA A 22 8.90 -11.68 6.29
C ALA A 22 9.84 -12.30 5.26
N LEU A 23 9.69 -11.88 4.00
CA LEU A 23 10.34 -12.49 2.85
C LEU A 23 11.56 -11.66 2.44
N ASP A 24 12.70 -12.33 2.27
CA ASP A 24 13.97 -11.71 1.85
C ASP A 24 14.39 -10.53 2.74
N ALA A 25 14.07 -10.55 4.03
CA ALA A 25 14.37 -9.46 4.94
C ALA A 25 15.88 -9.21 5.06
N PRO A 26 16.34 -7.94 4.92
CA PRO A 26 17.74 -7.62 5.12
C PRO A 26 18.13 -7.73 6.60
N ALA A 27 19.43 -7.91 6.87
CA ALA A 27 19.94 -7.99 8.23
C ALA A 27 19.56 -6.78 9.11
N SER A 28 19.42 -5.60 8.50
CA SER A 28 18.99 -4.38 9.20
C SER A 28 17.55 -4.43 9.73
N PHE A 29 16.72 -5.31 9.19
CA PHE A 29 15.32 -5.48 9.62
C PHE A 29 15.14 -6.62 10.64
N GLU A 30 16.12 -7.49 10.82
CA GLU A 30 16.06 -8.61 11.77
C GLU A 30 15.77 -8.19 13.23
N PRO A 31 16.34 -7.09 13.76
CA PRO A 31 15.99 -6.62 15.10
C PRO A 31 14.50 -6.28 15.26
N GLU A 32 13.86 -5.71 14.24
CA GLU A 32 12.41 -5.41 14.25
C GLU A 32 11.58 -6.71 14.33
N LEU A 33 11.99 -7.75 13.62
CA LEU A 33 11.32 -9.05 13.65
C LEU A 33 11.54 -9.77 14.99
N ALA A 34 12.75 -9.69 15.54
CA ALA A 34 13.08 -10.29 16.83
C ALA A 34 12.32 -9.63 18.01
N ALA A 35 11.94 -8.35 17.85
CA ALA A 35 11.17 -7.62 18.85
C ALA A 35 9.67 -7.96 18.86
N LEU A 36 9.18 -8.75 17.91
CA LEU A 36 7.77 -9.14 17.82
C LEU A 36 7.44 -10.27 18.82
N ALA A 37 6.97 -9.87 20.00
CA ALA A 37 6.58 -10.82 21.04
C ALA A 37 5.27 -11.54 20.67
N GLY A 38 5.26 -12.88 20.78
CA GLY A 38 4.07 -13.71 20.54
C GLY A 38 3.64 -13.81 19.09
N VAL A 39 4.46 -13.36 18.14
CA VAL A 39 4.19 -13.42 16.71
C VAL A 39 5.11 -14.47 16.07
N ARG A 40 4.51 -15.34 15.27
CA ARG A 40 5.26 -16.30 14.45
C ARG A 40 5.80 -15.58 13.21
N VAL A 41 7.10 -15.69 12.97
CA VAL A 41 7.73 -15.12 11.77
C VAL A 41 8.02 -16.26 10.79
N GLU A 42 7.39 -16.22 9.62
CA GLU A 42 7.59 -17.15 8.52
C GLU A 42 8.47 -16.50 7.44
N ARG A 43 9.41 -17.26 6.91
CA ARG A 43 10.40 -16.79 5.92
C ARG A 43 10.07 -17.18 4.49
N ALA A 44 8.99 -17.92 4.31
CA ALA A 44 8.49 -18.36 3.00
C ALA A 44 6.98 -18.16 2.94
N VAL A 45 6.44 -18.05 1.73
CA VAL A 45 5.00 -18.05 1.53
C VAL A 45 4.47 -19.44 1.75
N GLY A 46 3.52 -19.58 2.68
CA GLY A 46 2.89 -20.88 2.98
C GLY A 46 1.61 -20.67 3.77
N GLY A 47 0.58 -21.47 3.48
CA GLY A 47 -0.72 -21.34 4.12
C GLY A 47 -1.44 -20.05 3.78
N ALA A 48 -2.41 -19.66 4.61
CA ALA A 48 -3.14 -18.43 4.47
C ALA A 48 -2.31 -17.24 4.98
N VAL A 49 -2.12 -16.24 4.15
CA VAL A 49 -1.35 -15.02 4.46
C VAL A 49 -2.29 -13.90 4.83
N THR A 50 -2.24 -13.44 6.08
CA THR A 50 -2.98 -12.25 6.54
C THR A 50 -2.08 -11.01 6.66
N PHE A 51 -0.77 -11.22 6.86
CA PHE A 51 0.25 -10.16 6.87
C PHE A 51 1.53 -10.64 6.21
N ALA A 52 2.04 -9.86 5.29
CA ALA A 52 3.36 -10.10 4.70
C ALA A 52 4.12 -8.80 4.46
N ILE A 53 5.45 -8.87 4.60
CA ILE A 53 6.40 -7.88 4.11
C ILE A 53 7.46 -8.58 3.28
N ALA A 54 7.59 -8.17 2.01
CA ALA A 54 8.56 -8.70 1.07
C ALA A 54 9.58 -7.62 0.71
N PHE A 55 10.88 -7.91 0.86
CA PHE A 55 11.96 -7.00 0.50
C PHE A 55 12.44 -7.34 -0.91
N VAL A 56 12.35 -6.39 -1.83
CA VAL A 56 12.57 -6.64 -3.27
C VAL A 56 13.40 -5.54 -3.89
N THR A 57 14.32 -5.93 -4.76
CA THR A 57 15.20 -5.00 -5.49
C THR A 57 15.09 -5.17 -7.00
N THR A 58 14.64 -6.33 -7.48
CA THR A 58 14.50 -6.65 -8.91
C THR A 58 13.05 -6.86 -9.30
N ARG A 59 12.72 -6.57 -10.55
CA ARG A 59 11.38 -6.81 -11.12
C ARG A 59 11.00 -8.29 -11.08
N ALA A 60 11.91 -9.17 -11.45
CA ALA A 60 11.64 -10.61 -11.45
C ALA A 60 11.27 -11.13 -10.06
N ARG A 61 11.98 -10.67 -9.03
CA ARG A 61 11.68 -11.08 -7.65
C ARG A 61 10.37 -10.48 -7.15
N LEU A 62 10.11 -9.21 -7.49
CA LEU A 62 8.84 -8.55 -7.19
C LEU A 62 7.67 -9.33 -7.78
N ASP A 63 7.71 -9.64 -9.07
CA ASP A 63 6.63 -10.35 -9.76
C ASP A 63 6.40 -11.76 -9.19
N ALA A 64 7.47 -12.48 -8.88
CA ALA A 64 7.40 -13.82 -8.29
C ALA A 64 6.74 -13.77 -6.89
N LEU A 65 7.18 -12.87 -6.01
CA LEU A 65 6.62 -12.74 -4.66
C LEU A 65 5.20 -12.15 -4.68
N ALA A 66 4.91 -11.20 -5.58
CA ALA A 66 3.57 -10.66 -5.76
C ALA A 66 2.58 -11.77 -6.15
N SER A 67 2.93 -12.60 -7.12
CA SER A 67 2.09 -13.74 -7.55
C SER A 67 1.85 -14.72 -6.41
N ALA A 68 2.90 -15.10 -5.69
CA ALA A 68 2.79 -16.04 -4.57
C ALA A 68 1.95 -15.49 -3.42
N LEU A 69 2.16 -14.20 -3.04
CA LEU A 69 1.43 -13.56 -1.96
C LEU A 69 -0.04 -13.31 -2.32
N VAL A 70 -0.34 -12.91 -3.56
CA VAL A 70 -1.72 -12.74 -4.04
C VAL A 70 -2.47 -14.07 -3.99
N ALA A 71 -1.83 -15.18 -4.39
CA ALA A 71 -2.44 -16.51 -4.36
C ALA A 71 -2.69 -17.02 -2.93
N ALA A 72 -1.85 -16.64 -1.96
CA ALA A 72 -1.95 -17.07 -0.57
C ALA A 72 -2.72 -16.07 0.32
N ALA A 73 -3.04 -14.86 -0.18
CA ALA A 73 -3.70 -13.82 0.59
C ALA A 73 -5.09 -14.26 1.06
N ASP A 74 -5.33 -14.13 2.36
CA ASP A 74 -6.60 -14.44 2.98
C ASP A 74 -7.32 -13.17 3.42
N GLY A 75 -8.56 -13.02 2.98
CA GLY A 75 -9.40 -11.86 3.29
C GLY A 75 -8.75 -10.52 2.90
N ASP A 76 -8.85 -9.54 3.79
CA ASP A 76 -8.21 -8.24 3.64
C ASP A 76 -6.73 -8.27 4.08
N ALA A 77 -5.96 -9.17 3.47
CA ALA A 77 -4.55 -9.35 3.79
C ALA A 77 -3.76 -8.03 3.68
N ARG A 78 -2.85 -7.84 4.60
CA ARG A 78 -1.96 -6.68 4.63
C ARG A 78 -0.64 -7.03 3.97
N LEU A 79 -0.49 -6.62 2.71
CA LEU A 79 0.70 -6.92 1.90
C LEU A 79 1.58 -5.67 1.78
N TRP A 80 2.81 -5.78 2.26
CA TRP A 80 3.84 -4.75 2.14
C TRP A 80 4.94 -5.21 1.19
N PHE A 81 5.34 -4.33 0.30
CA PHE A 81 6.54 -4.52 -0.53
C PHE A 81 7.53 -3.42 -0.17
N ALA A 82 8.63 -3.84 0.45
CA ALA A 82 9.74 -2.96 0.81
C ALA A 82 10.77 -2.97 -0.33
N TYR A 83 11.23 -1.78 -0.69
CA TYR A 83 12.20 -1.58 -1.75
C TYR A 83 13.18 -0.47 -1.37
N PRO A 84 14.39 -0.45 -1.96
CA PRO A 84 15.38 0.58 -1.68
C PRO A 84 14.89 1.97 -2.06
N LYS A 85 15.13 2.94 -1.20
CA LYS A 85 14.95 4.36 -1.51
C LYS A 85 15.91 4.77 -2.62
N GLY A 86 15.51 5.73 -3.46
CA GLY A 86 16.40 6.30 -4.47
C GLY A 86 17.66 6.97 -3.88
N SER A 87 17.64 7.31 -2.60
CA SER A 87 18.78 7.86 -1.85
C SER A 87 19.71 6.80 -1.27
N SER A 88 19.33 5.51 -1.31
CA SER A 88 20.18 4.44 -0.80
C SER A 88 21.49 4.34 -1.59
N LYS A 89 22.60 4.24 -0.86
CA LYS A 89 23.94 4.00 -1.43
C LYS A 89 24.35 2.53 -1.39
N ARG A 90 23.57 1.70 -0.67
CA ARG A 90 23.86 0.27 -0.46
C ARG A 90 23.14 -0.61 -1.46
N TYR A 91 21.94 -0.20 -1.89
CA TYR A 91 21.06 -1.02 -2.70
C TYR A 91 20.65 -0.28 -3.98
N ALA A 92 20.73 -0.95 -5.11
CA ALA A 92 20.10 -0.53 -6.35
C ALA A 92 18.70 -1.15 -6.46
N CYS A 93 17.78 -0.49 -7.15
CA CYS A 93 16.44 -0.98 -7.39
C CYS A 93 16.05 -0.76 -8.85
N GLU A 94 15.46 -1.79 -9.48
CA GLU A 94 15.02 -1.75 -10.89
C GLU A 94 13.67 -1.03 -11.08
N PHE A 95 13.02 -0.63 -10.00
CA PHE A 95 11.71 0.02 -10.00
C PHE A 95 11.64 1.08 -8.89
N ASN A 96 10.55 1.81 -8.84
CA ASN A 96 10.33 2.85 -7.83
C ASN A 96 8.86 2.84 -7.35
N ARG A 97 8.46 3.85 -6.58
CA ARG A 97 7.10 3.99 -6.07
C ARG A 97 6.01 3.98 -7.16
N ASP A 98 6.31 4.52 -8.33
CA ASP A 98 5.33 4.77 -9.38
C ASP A 98 5.38 3.75 -10.53
N THR A 99 6.40 2.88 -10.55
CA THR A 99 6.62 1.90 -11.61
C THR A 99 6.94 0.52 -11.03
N GLY A 100 6.56 -0.52 -11.78
CA GLY A 100 6.95 -1.89 -11.43
C GLY A 100 5.86 -2.74 -10.79
N TRP A 101 4.70 -2.19 -10.54
CA TRP A 101 3.62 -2.82 -9.77
C TRP A 101 2.56 -3.52 -10.64
N ASP A 102 2.89 -3.83 -11.89
CA ASP A 102 1.94 -4.35 -12.89
C ASP A 102 1.28 -5.67 -12.45
N ALA A 103 2.05 -6.58 -11.85
CA ALA A 103 1.51 -7.86 -11.36
C ALA A 103 0.46 -7.66 -10.26
N LEU A 104 0.68 -6.72 -9.34
CA LEU A 104 -0.30 -6.39 -8.29
C LEU A 104 -1.51 -5.67 -8.86
N GLY A 105 -1.32 -4.73 -9.79
CA GLY A 105 -2.42 -4.06 -10.51
C GLY A 105 -3.29 -5.03 -11.28
N ALA A 106 -2.69 -5.97 -12.01
CA ALA A 106 -3.41 -7.03 -12.73
C ALA A 106 -4.23 -7.93 -11.80
N ALA A 107 -3.76 -8.15 -10.58
CA ALA A 107 -4.46 -8.92 -9.54
C ALA A 107 -5.53 -8.10 -8.78
N GLY A 108 -5.74 -6.84 -9.13
CA GLY A 108 -6.75 -5.97 -8.50
C GLY A 108 -6.32 -5.36 -7.17
N TYR A 109 -5.02 -5.23 -6.93
CA TYR A 109 -4.45 -4.58 -5.75
C TYR A 109 -4.07 -3.13 -6.05
N GLU A 110 -4.22 -2.28 -5.05
CA GLU A 110 -3.88 -0.86 -5.12
C GLU A 110 -2.93 -0.46 -4.00
N PRO A 111 -1.96 0.43 -4.27
CA PRO A 111 -1.14 1.01 -3.24
C PRO A 111 -1.98 1.96 -2.38
N VAL A 112 -1.95 1.77 -1.06
CA VAL A 112 -2.80 2.53 -0.13
C VAL A 112 -2.02 3.34 0.89
N SER A 113 -0.79 2.96 1.21
CA SER A 113 0.06 3.71 2.14
C SER A 113 1.53 3.39 1.95
N GLN A 114 2.39 4.30 2.40
CA GLN A 114 3.84 4.16 2.37
C GLN A 114 4.44 4.43 3.74
N VAL A 115 5.41 3.61 4.14
CA VAL A 115 6.13 3.72 5.41
C VAL A 115 7.62 3.70 5.13
N SER A 116 8.35 4.68 5.68
CA SER A 116 9.81 4.63 5.74
C SER A 116 10.24 3.62 6.81
N ILE A 117 11.06 2.64 6.45
CA ILE A 117 11.56 1.61 7.35
C ILE A 117 12.83 2.11 8.04
N ASP A 118 13.86 2.41 7.26
CA ASP A 118 15.14 2.94 7.72
C ASP A 118 15.74 3.91 6.69
N GLU A 119 17.05 4.16 6.73
CA GLU A 119 17.71 5.06 5.77
C GLU A 119 17.71 4.51 4.33
N ASP A 120 17.74 3.19 4.17
CA ASP A 120 17.83 2.52 2.87
C ASP A 120 16.46 2.04 2.33
N TRP A 121 15.54 1.65 3.20
CA TRP A 121 14.31 0.96 2.82
C TRP A 121 13.03 1.78 3.05
N THR A 122 12.11 1.68 2.12
CA THR A 122 10.73 2.14 2.24
C THR A 122 9.77 1.02 1.83
N ALA A 123 8.60 0.98 2.42
CA ALA A 123 7.58 -0.04 2.12
C ALA A 123 6.29 0.60 1.62
N LEU A 124 5.71 0.00 0.60
CA LEU A 124 4.42 0.36 0.02
C LEU A 124 3.41 -0.74 0.36
N ARG A 125 2.28 -0.35 0.96
CA ARG A 125 1.19 -1.28 1.27
C ARG A 125 0.23 -1.39 0.11
N PHE A 126 -0.11 -2.63 -0.23
CA PHE A 126 -1.12 -2.96 -1.21
C PHE A 126 -2.36 -3.56 -0.55
N ARG A 127 -3.51 -3.20 -1.06
CA ARG A 127 -4.81 -3.69 -0.61
C ARG A 127 -5.69 -4.00 -1.81
N LYS A 128 -6.43 -5.09 -1.74
CA LYS A 128 -7.35 -5.48 -2.81
C LYS A 128 -8.48 -4.46 -2.92
N VAL A 129 -8.85 -4.07 -4.14
CA VAL A 129 -9.80 -2.99 -4.41
C VAL A 129 -11.15 -3.21 -3.73
N GLU A 130 -11.60 -4.46 -3.63
CA GLU A 130 -12.88 -4.80 -2.98
C GLU A 130 -12.95 -4.37 -1.50
N PHE A 131 -11.80 -4.32 -0.79
CA PHE A 131 -11.72 -3.91 0.60
C PHE A 131 -11.48 -2.41 0.79
N ILE A 132 -11.25 -1.66 -0.29
CA ILE A 132 -11.08 -0.20 -0.23
C ILE A 132 -12.45 0.45 -0.34
N GLY A 133 -12.95 1.06 0.74
CA GLY A 133 -14.28 1.68 0.80
C GLY A 133 -14.45 2.84 -0.17
N VAL A 134 -13.69 3.91 0.01
CA VAL A 134 -13.65 5.10 -0.84
C VAL A 134 -12.24 5.35 -1.31
N MET A 135 -12.03 5.46 -2.62
CA MET A 135 -10.77 5.94 -3.17
C MET A 135 -10.79 7.48 -3.17
N THR A 136 -10.54 8.07 -2.00
CA THR A 136 -10.18 9.48 -1.93
C THR A 136 -8.86 9.67 -2.65
N ARG A 137 -8.67 10.85 -3.30
CA ARG A 137 -7.45 11.19 -4.02
C ARG A 137 -6.22 10.90 -3.14
N SER A 138 -5.73 9.67 -3.24
CA SER A 138 -4.45 9.28 -2.67
C SER A 138 -3.35 9.97 -3.49
N LYS A 139 -2.24 10.27 -2.84
CA LYS A 139 -1.01 10.71 -3.52
C LYS A 139 -0.47 9.65 -4.49
N LEU A 140 -1.08 8.46 -4.49
CA LEU A 140 -0.76 7.31 -5.32
C LEU A 140 -1.85 7.16 -6.38
N ALA A 141 -1.47 7.16 -7.65
CA ALA A 141 -2.40 6.92 -8.74
C ALA A 141 -2.88 5.45 -8.74
N PRO A 142 -4.17 5.18 -9.08
CA PRO A 142 -4.66 3.82 -9.22
C PRO A 142 -3.90 3.06 -10.31
N ILE A 143 -3.45 1.85 -10.00
CA ILE A 143 -2.67 1.00 -10.90
C ILE A 143 -3.50 -0.12 -11.55
N SER A 144 -4.63 -0.52 -10.92
CA SER A 144 -5.51 -1.55 -11.46
C SER A 144 -6.67 -0.95 -12.26
N ALA A 145 -7.20 -1.70 -13.22
CA ALA A 145 -8.42 -1.32 -13.96
C ALA A 145 -9.61 -1.12 -13.00
N ALA A 146 -9.76 -2.00 -12.01
CA ALA A 146 -10.80 -1.90 -10.99
C ALA A 146 -10.63 -0.66 -10.10
N GLY A 147 -9.38 -0.32 -9.71
CA GLY A 147 -9.07 0.89 -8.95
C GLY A 147 -9.34 2.16 -9.74
N GLN A 148 -8.98 2.19 -11.02
CA GLN A 148 -9.29 3.30 -11.92
C GLN A 148 -10.79 3.52 -12.08
N ALA A 149 -11.57 2.45 -12.27
CA ALA A 149 -13.03 2.52 -12.35
C ALA A 149 -13.66 3.03 -11.05
N LYS A 150 -13.18 2.54 -9.90
CA LYS A 150 -13.63 2.97 -8.57
C LYS A 150 -13.28 4.43 -8.27
N ALA A 151 -12.10 4.88 -8.64
CA ALA A 151 -11.68 6.28 -8.49
C ALA A 151 -12.55 7.22 -9.34
N ARG A 152 -12.87 6.86 -10.58
CA ARG A 152 -13.79 7.60 -11.45
C ARG A 152 -15.19 7.69 -10.85
N ALA A 153 -15.74 6.59 -10.32
CA ALA A 153 -17.06 6.58 -9.68
C ALA A 153 -17.10 7.45 -8.42
N SER A 154 -16.02 7.45 -7.61
CA SER A 154 -15.90 8.29 -6.42
C SER A 154 -15.82 9.78 -6.79
N SER A 155 -15.12 10.15 -7.86
CA SER A 155 -15.02 11.52 -8.37
C SER A 155 -16.36 12.04 -8.91
N ALA A 156 -17.12 11.20 -9.59
CA ALA A 156 -18.45 11.56 -10.11
C ALA A 156 -19.46 11.87 -9.00
N LYS A 157 -19.37 11.19 -7.85
CA LYS A 157 -20.20 11.47 -6.66
C LYS A 157 -19.81 12.75 -5.93
N ALA A 158 -18.57 13.23 -6.08
CA ALA A 158 -18.05 14.40 -5.39
C ALA A 158 -18.27 15.72 -6.15
N THR A 159 -18.87 15.72 -7.35
CA THR A 159 -19.19 16.94 -8.08
C THR A 159 -20.44 17.58 -7.46
N PRO A 160 -20.36 18.78 -6.86
CA PRO A 160 -21.55 19.47 -6.35
C PRO A 160 -22.43 19.84 -7.54
N ARG A 161 -23.71 19.43 -7.47
CA ARG A 161 -24.74 19.89 -8.35
C ARG A 161 -24.73 21.42 -8.40
N ALA A 162 -24.34 22.00 -9.54
CA ALA A 162 -24.35 23.44 -9.73
C ALA A 162 -25.76 23.97 -9.42
N LYS A 163 -25.84 24.81 -8.39
CA LYS A 163 -27.04 25.51 -8.00
C LYS A 163 -27.29 26.56 -9.06
N ALA A 164 -28.20 26.31 -9.99
CA ALA A 164 -28.71 27.31 -10.90
C ALA A 164 -29.49 28.34 -10.09
N ALA A 165 -28.84 29.44 -9.74
CA ALA A 165 -29.50 30.63 -9.23
C ALA A 165 -29.95 31.50 -10.41
N ALA A 166 -31.16 31.31 -10.87
CA ALA A 166 -31.83 32.27 -11.71
C ALA A 166 -32.17 33.51 -10.86
N LYS A 167 -31.54 34.62 -11.19
CA LYS A 167 -31.82 35.92 -10.59
C LYS A 167 -32.96 36.56 -11.40
N PRO A 168 -34.09 36.95 -10.82
CA PRO A 168 -35.13 37.64 -11.58
C PRO A 168 -34.67 39.08 -11.81
N THR A 169 -34.60 39.46 -13.07
CA THR A 169 -34.42 40.86 -13.49
C THR A 169 -35.67 41.67 -13.16
N ARG A 170 -35.51 42.64 -12.27
CA ARG A 170 -36.53 43.64 -11.94
C ARG A 170 -36.53 44.71 -13.06
N ARG A 171 -37.63 44.78 -13.79
CA ARG A 171 -37.89 45.86 -14.78
C ARG A 171 -38.13 47.19 -14.07
N PRO A 172 -37.52 48.31 -14.49
CA PRO A 172 -37.91 49.64 -13.98
C PRO A 172 -39.18 50.12 -14.67
N ARG A 173 -40.12 50.62 -13.88
CA ARG A 173 -41.23 51.42 -14.37
C ARG A 173 -40.74 52.87 -14.55
N GLY A 174 -40.93 53.42 -15.73
CA GLY A 174 -40.91 54.87 -16.02
C GLY A 174 -42.19 55.55 -15.60
#